data_f8f4f25a48d4e30eeaf3102304717f59
#
_entry.id   f8f4f25a48d4e30eeaf3102304717f59
#
_cell.length_a   1.000
_cell.length_b   1.000
_cell.length_c   1.000
_cell.angle_alpha   90.00
_cell.angle_beta   90.00
_cell.angle_gamma   90.00
#
_symmetry.space_group_name_H-M   'P 1'
#
loop_
_entity.id
_entity.type
_entity.pdbx_description
1 polymer ?
#
loop_
_entity_poly.entity_id
_entity_poly.type
_entity_poly.pdbx_seq_one_letter_code
_entity_poly.pdbx_strand_id
1 'polypeptide(L)'
;MTSSDPTALPDPWHSLHELLAAMDAEIEQVYVERGIEGVRPRFAYPLIRLAHTGPLTIRELAKSLDRSHSAISQTVAAMRKEGLVTSEPGPDARTRRIDLTERGRSLVPFLEAEWRATHATVAELDGEIPYAMTTVVEEVRRALERRSMRQRILHHLVEPPR
;
A
#
# COMPACT_ATOMS: atom_id res chain seq x y z
N MET A 1 -7.37 -32.44 -30.16
CA MET A 1 -6.32 -31.70 -29.39
C MET A 1 -7.03 -30.75 -28.43
N THR A 2 -7.25 -31.21 -27.22
CA THR A 2 -7.85 -30.34 -26.16
C THR A 2 -6.80 -29.31 -25.75
N SER A 3 -7.00 -28.07 -26.14
CA SER A 3 -6.25 -26.96 -25.58
C SER A 3 -6.52 -26.98 -24.08
N SER A 4 -5.54 -27.37 -23.28
CA SER A 4 -5.63 -27.26 -21.83
C SER A 4 -5.77 -25.76 -21.50
N ASP A 5 -6.84 -25.41 -20.82
CA ASP A 5 -7.07 -24.06 -20.39
C ASP A 5 -5.91 -23.62 -19.45
N PRO A 6 -5.06 -22.69 -19.85
CA PRO A 6 -3.92 -22.29 -19.02
C PRO A 6 -4.35 -21.58 -17.72
N THR A 7 -5.60 -21.10 -17.63
CA THR A 7 -6.14 -20.49 -16.42
C THR A 7 -6.53 -21.51 -15.34
N ALA A 8 -6.54 -22.80 -15.69
CA ALA A 8 -6.71 -23.89 -14.73
C ALA A 8 -5.44 -24.13 -13.88
N LEU A 9 -4.29 -23.56 -14.27
CA LEU A 9 -3.10 -23.56 -13.43
C LEU A 9 -3.30 -22.60 -12.24
N PRO A 10 -2.90 -23.01 -11.02
CA PRO A 10 -3.01 -22.12 -9.87
C PRO A 10 -2.16 -20.86 -10.08
N ASP A 11 -2.70 -19.70 -9.69
CA ASP A 11 -1.92 -18.47 -9.64
C ASP A 11 -0.77 -18.63 -8.61
N PRO A 12 0.50 -18.55 -9.03
CA PRO A 12 1.64 -18.76 -8.14
C PRO A 12 1.73 -17.73 -7.01
N TRP A 13 1.04 -16.61 -7.13
CA TRP A 13 1.00 -15.54 -6.13
C TRP A 13 -0.28 -15.49 -5.28
N HIS A 14 -1.22 -16.41 -5.52
CA HIS A 14 -2.50 -16.43 -4.82
C HIS A 14 -2.33 -16.45 -3.30
N SER A 15 -1.57 -17.39 -2.77
CA SER A 15 -1.33 -17.49 -1.32
C SER A 15 -0.66 -16.26 -0.72
N LEU A 16 0.21 -15.59 -1.48
CA LEU A 16 0.80 -14.32 -1.03
C LEU A 16 -0.24 -13.20 -0.96
N HIS A 17 -1.12 -13.11 -1.97
CA HIS A 17 -2.20 -12.13 -1.97
C HIS A 17 -3.18 -12.36 -0.83
N GLU A 18 -3.55 -13.63 -0.57
CA GLU A 18 -4.42 -13.99 0.56
C GLU A 18 -3.78 -13.66 1.91
N LEU A 19 -2.48 -13.97 2.08
CA LEU A 19 -1.75 -13.65 3.30
C LEU A 19 -1.75 -12.12 3.57
N LEU A 20 -1.40 -11.32 2.58
CA LEU A 20 -1.38 -9.86 2.71
C LEU A 20 -2.76 -9.29 3.02
N ALA A 21 -3.81 -9.83 2.38
CA ALA A 21 -5.19 -9.42 2.65
C ALA A 21 -5.65 -9.81 4.06
N ALA A 22 -5.23 -10.97 4.57
CA ALA A 22 -5.52 -11.40 5.93
C ALA A 22 -4.83 -10.49 6.96
N MET A 23 -3.56 -10.15 6.75
CA MET A 23 -2.84 -9.21 7.62
C MET A 23 -3.51 -7.83 7.65
N ASP A 24 -3.91 -7.29 6.49
CA ASP A 24 -4.64 -6.01 6.42
C ASP A 24 -5.98 -6.08 7.17
N ALA A 25 -6.70 -7.21 7.08
CA ALA A 25 -7.96 -7.40 7.78
C ALA A 25 -7.77 -7.44 9.32
N GLU A 26 -6.71 -8.04 9.82
CA GLU A 26 -6.38 -8.04 11.26
C GLU A 26 -6.03 -6.63 11.74
N ILE A 27 -5.31 -5.83 10.96
CA ILE A 27 -5.06 -4.41 11.30
C ILE A 27 -6.39 -3.63 11.34
N GLU A 28 -7.31 -3.89 10.41
CA GLU A 28 -8.66 -3.26 10.46
C GLU A 28 -9.41 -3.64 11.75
N GLN A 29 -9.28 -4.86 12.26
CA GLN A 29 -9.88 -5.25 13.54
C GLN A 29 -9.31 -4.46 14.73
N VAL A 30 -8.02 -4.18 14.75
CA VAL A 30 -7.41 -3.31 15.77
C VAL A 30 -8.06 -1.92 15.77
N TYR A 31 -8.38 -1.37 14.59
CA TYR A 31 -9.07 -0.08 14.50
C TYR A 31 -10.48 -0.15 15.08
N VAL A 32 -11.23 -1.21 14.77
CA VAL A 32 -12.57 -1.45 15.32
C VAL A 32 -12.54 -1.59 16.85
N GLU A 33 -11.61 -2.37 17.41
CA GLU A 33 -11.42 -2.55 18.85
C GLU A 33 -11.07 -1.24 19.58
N ARG A 34 -10.44 -0.30 18.88
CA ARG A 34 -10.12 1.04 19.38
C ARG A 34 -11.22 2.07 19.12
N GLY A 35 -12.37 1.66 18.58
CA GLY A 35 -13.50 2.54 18.28
C GLY A 35 -13.22 3.52 17.14
N ILE A 36 -12.31 3.18 16.23
CA ILE A 36 -11.92 4.02 15.09
C ILE A 36 -12.69 3.58 13.85
N GLU A 37 -13.70 4.34 13.49
CA GLU A 37 -14.56 4.05 12.35
C GLU A 37 -14.13 4.84 11.10
N GLY A 38 -14.34 4.25 9.91
CA GLY A 38 -14.10 4.88 8.62
C GLY A 38 -12.61 5.06 8.26
N VAL A 39 -11.72 4.42 9.03
CA VAL A 39 -10.28 4.42 8.76
C VAL A 39 -9.85 3.04 8.28
N ARG A 40 -9.04 3.00 7.23
CA ARG A 40 -8.46 1.77 6.69
C ARG A 40 -6.94 1.81 6.81
N PRO A 41 -6.24 0.67 6.93
CA PRO A 41 -4.78 0.62 7.06
C PRO A 41 -4.05 1.47 6.03
N ARG A 42 -4.49 1.43 4.77
CA ARG A 42 -3.91 2.22 3.67
C ARG A 42 -4.02 3.75 3.84
N PHE A 43 -4.85 4.26 4.78
CA PHE A 43 -4.99 5.69 5.06
C PHE A 43 -3.91 6.20 6.02
N ALA A 44 -3.33 5.32 6.85
CA ALA A 44 -2.35 5.70 7.86
C ALA A 44 -1.18 6.47 7.24
N TYR A 45 -0.56 5.92 6.20
CA TYR A 45 0.62 6.51 5.58
C TYR A 45 0.38 7.94 5.03
N PRO A 46 -0.65 8.18 4.19
CA PRO A 46 -0.98 9.54 3.75
C PRO A 46 -1.32 10.51 4.88
N LEU A 47 -2.10 10.07 5.89
CA LEU A 47 -2.49 10.93 7.01
C LEU A 47 -1.29 11.34 7.87
N ILE A 48 -0.43 10.39 8.24
CA ILE A 48 0.81 10.67 8.96
C ILE A 48 1.71 11.62 8.13
N ARG A 49 1.85 11.34 6.82
CA ARG A 49 2.67 12.20 5.95
C ARG A 49 2.16 13.64 5.93
N LEU A 50 0.87 13.84 5.74
CA LEU A 50 0.25 15.18 5.75
C LEU A 50 0.43 15.88 7.09
N ALA A 51 0.35 15.16 8.22
CA ALA A 51 0.58 15.74 9.54
C ALA A 51 1.99 16.32 9.70
N HIS A 52 3.01 15.62 9.18
CA HIS A 52 4.40 16.04 9.31
C HIS A 52 4.87 17.05 8.26
N THR A 53 4.27 17.07 7.09
CA THR A 53 4.71 17.92 5.99
C THR A 53 3.81 19.14 5.73
N GLY A 54 2.60 19.13 6.32
CA GLY A 54 1.53 20.06 5.96
C GLY A 54 0.86 19.71 4.63
N PRO A 55 0.03 20.60 4.09
CA PRO A 55 -0.75 20.37 2.89
C PRO A 55 0.09 20.07 1.65
N LEU A 56 -0.26 19.02 0.90
CA LEU A 56 0.40 18.57 -0.34
C LEU A 56 -0.60 18.41 -1.47
N THR A 57 -0.17 18.61 -2.70
CA THR A 57 -0.92 18.14 -3.88
C THR A 57 -0.89 16.60 -3.94
N ILE A 58 -1.86 16.00 -4.65
CA ILE A 58 -1.88 14.53 -4.87
C ILE A 58 -0.54 14.06 -5.49
N ARG A 59 0.04 14.85 -6.39
CA ARG A 59 1.33 14.54 -7.04
C ARG A 59 2.49 14.52 -6.05
N GLU A 60 2.58 15.54 -5.18
CA GLU A 60 3.60 15.61 -4.14
C GLU A 60 3.45 14.50 -3.12
N LEU A 61 2.21 14.23 -2.68
CA LEU A 61 1.92 13.14 -1.76
C LEU A 61 2.31 11.78 -2.36
N ALA A 62 1.94 11.51 -3.60
CA ALA A 62 2.31 10.28 -4.32
C ALA A 62 3.83 10.12 -4.39
N LYS A 63 4.56 11.19 -4.77
CA LYS A 63 6.02 11.18 -4.80
C LYS A 63 6.63 10.93 -3.43
N SER A 64 6.11 11.58 -2.39
CA SER A 64 6.64 11.46 -1.02
C SER A 64 6.44 10.07 -0.40
N LEU A 65 5.47 9.29 -0.92
CA LEU A 65 5.13 7.95 -0.45
C LEU A 65 5.63 6.84 -1.39
N ASP A 66 6.33 7.20 -2.46
CA ASP A 66 6.75 6.28 -3.54
C ASP A 66 5.57 5.43 -4.06
N ARG A 67 4.45 6.10 -4.37
CA ARG A 67 3.23 5.48 -4.88
C ARG A 67 2.80 6.11 -6.19
N SER A 68 2.02 5.37 -6.98
CA SER A 68 1.47 5.92 -8.22
C SER A 68 0.44 7.03 -7.93
N HIS A 69 0.37 8.02 -8.82
CA HIS A 69 -0.61 9.11 -8.75
C HIS A 69 -2.04 8.56 -8.66
N SER A 70 -2.37 7.53 -9.45
CA SER A 70 -3.69 6.91 -9.47
C SER A 70 -4.05 6.28 -8.12
N ALA A 71 -3.12 5.53 -7.50
CA ALA A 71 -3.35 4.91 -6.20
C ALA A 71 -3.61 5.96 -5.10
N ILE A 72 -2.80 7.02 -5.06
CA ILE A 72 -2.99 8.10 -4.08
C ILE A 72 -4.25 8.90 -4.36
N SER A 73 -4.60 9.15 -5.62
CA SER A 73 -5.85 9.82 -5.98
C SER A 73 -7.08 9.06 -5.46
N GLN A 74 -7.12 7.74 -5.64
CA GLN A 74 -8.19 6.89 -5.11
C GLN A 74 -8.22 6.90 -3.58
N THR A 75 -7.06 6.82 -2.94
CA THR A 75 -6.95 6.86 -1.48
C THR A 75 -7.42 8.20 -0.92
N VAL A 76 -7.00 9.32 -1.52
CA VAL A 76 -7.46 10.68 -1.14
C VAL A 76 -8.97 10.83 -1.33
N ALA A 77 -9.53 10.32 -2.42
CA ALA A 77 -10.98 10.34 -2.64
C ALA A 77 -11.73 9.58 -1.54
N ALA A 78 -11.22 8.41 -1.12
CA ALA A 78 -11.80 7.64 -0.03
C ALA A 78 -11.64 8.37 1.32
N MET A 79 -10.48 8.92 1.65
CA MET A 79 -10.25 9.70 2.88
C MET A 79 -11.16 10.95 2.96
N ARG A 80 -11.41 11.59 1.81
CA ARG A 80 -12.36 12.74 1.74
C ARG A 80 -13.78 12.30 2.05
N LYS A 81 -14.21 11.16 1.52
CA LYS A 81 -15.54 10.59 1.80
C LYS A 81 -15.74 10.34 3.29
N GLU A 82 -14.68 9.89 3.97
CA GLU A 82 -14.69 9.67 5.42
C GLU A 82 -14.44 10.95 6.23
N GLY A 83 -14.30 12.11 5.59
CA GLY A 83 -14.09 13.38 6.29
C GLY A 83 -12.74 13.51 6.99
N LEU A 84 -11.73 12.78 6.55
CA LEU A 84 -10.38 12.78 7.15
C LEU A 84 -9.46 13.85 6.54
N VAL A 85 -9.72 14.20 5.28
CA VAL A 85 -8.96 15.23 4.56
C VAL A 85 -9.89 16.16 3.79
N THR A 86 -9.43 17.38 3.61
CA THR A 86 -10.06 18.40 2.77
C THR A 86 -9.21 18.67 1.52
N SER A 87 -9.75 19.42 0.59
CA SER A 87 -9.05 19.82 -0.64
C SER A 87 -9.28 21.31 -0.88
N GLU A 88 -8.22 22.09 -0.74
CA GLU A 88 -8.24 23.54 -0.87
C GLU A 88 -7.52 24.00 -2.15
N PRO A 89 -7.86 25.20 -2.69
CA PRO A 89 -7.08 25.78 -3.77
C PRO A 89 -5.62 25.97 -3.34
N GLY A 90 -4.68 25.57 -4.18
CA GLY A 90 -3.26 25.86 -3.98
C GLY A 90 -2.92 27.29 -4.38
N PRO A 91 -1.64 27.69 -4.25
CA PRO A 91 -1.14 29.00 -4.68
C PRO A 91 -1.41 29.28 -6.17
N ASP A 92 -1.43 28.25 -6.99
CA ASP A 92 -1.90 28.26 -8.36
C ASP A 92 -3.34 27.74 -8.38
N ALA A 93 -4.30 28.51 -8.90
CA ALA A 93 -5.73 28.16 -8.98
C ALA A 93 -5.99 26.83 -9.71
N ARG A 94 -5.04 26.33 -10.49
CA ARG A 94 -5.11 25.04 -11.18
C ARG A 94 -4.71 23.86 -10.31
N THR A 95 -4.09 24.10 -9.15
CA THR A 95 -3.64 23.05 -8.23
C THR A 95 -4.51 23.01 -7.00
N ARG A 96 -4.76 21.81 -6.51
CA ARG A 96 -5.45 21.59 -5.24
C ARG A 96 -4.51 20.92 -4.26
N ARG A 97 -4.50 21.42 -3.03
CA ARG A 97 -3.74 20.84 -1.92
C ARG A 97 -4.68 20.06 -1.02
N ILE A 98 -4.21 18.93 -0.56
CA ILE A 98 -4.89 18.07 0.39
C ILE A 98 -4.34 18.39 1.76
N ASP A 99 -5.22 18.66 2.72
CA ASP A 99 -4.87 18.87 4.13
C ASP A 99 -5.75 18.00 5.02
N LEU A 100 -5.29 17.78 6.24
CA LEU A 100 -6.04 17.07 7.26
C LEU A 100 -7.21 17.94 7.75
N THR A 101 -8.36 17.31 7.97
CA THR A 101 -9.42 17.88 8.80
C THR A 101 -9.04 17.80 10.28
N GLU A 102 -9.83 18.40 11.17
CA GLU A 102 -9.67 18.22 12.63
C GLU A 102 -9.78 16.74 13.02
N ARG A 103 -10.76 16.03 12.45
CA ARG A 103 -10.90 14.58 12.63
C ARG A 103 -9.67 13.81 12.14
N GLY A 104 -9.14 14.15 10.97
CA GLY A 104 -7.91 13.54 10.46
C GLY A 104 -6.73 13.78 11.38
N ARG A 105 -6.56 15.01 11.90
CA ARG A 105 -5.48 15.36 12.82
C ARG A 105 -5.58 14.62 14.16
N SER A 106 -6.79 14.45 14.71
CA SER A 106 -7.00 13.77 16.00
C SER A 106 -6.64 12.28 15.95
N LEU A 107 -6.65 11.66 14.77
CA LEU A 107 -6.27 10.26 14.57
C LEU A 107 -4.77 10.02 14.45
N VAL A 108 -3.98 11.05 14.10
CA VAL A 108 -2.55 10.90 13.81
C VAL A 108 -1.77 10.23 14.95
N PRO A 109 -1.93 10.59 16.23
CA PRO A 109 -1.19 9.95 17.32
C PRO A 109 -1.42 8.43 17.39
N PHE A 110 -2.66 7.99 17.17
CA PHE A 110 -2.98 6.57 17.10
C PHE A 110 -2.34 5.91 15.88
N LEU A 111 -2.48 6.50 14.70
CA LEU A 111 -1.93 5.96 13.45
C LEU A 111 -0.40 5.83 13.51
N GLU A 112 0.28 6.78 14.15
CA GLU A 112 1.74 6.68 14.37
C GLU A 112 2.11 5.56 15.35
N ALA A 113 1.31 5.37 16.40
CA ALA A 113 1.53 4.27 17.36
C ALA A 113 1.30 2.92 16.70
N GLU A 114 0.20 2.78 15.94
CA GLU A 114 -0.12 1.58 15.15
C GLU A 114 0.97 1.30 14.11
N TRP A 115 1.41 2.31 13.38
CA TRP A 115 2.49 2.16 12.40
C TRP A 115 3.79 1.61 13.02
N ARG A 116 4.18 2.13 14.19
CA ARG A 116 5.34 1.61 14.93
C ARG A 116 5.12 0.18 15.41
N ALA A 117 3.91 -0.14 15.89
CA ALA A 117 3.55 -1.49 16.31
C ALA A 117 3.60 -2.48 15.15
N THR A 118 3.02 -2.13 14.00
CA THR A 118 3.08 -2.95 12.78
C THR A 118 4.53 -3.20 12.33
N HIS A 119 5.39 -2.18 12.37
CA HIS A 119 6.82 -2.38 12.08
C HIS A 119 7.51 -3.35 13.05
N ALA A 120 7.21 -3.25 14.34
CA ALA A 120 7.73 -4.17 15.35
C ALA A 120 7.23 -5.61 15.12
N THR A 121 5.93 -5.77 14.80
CA THR A 121 5.34 -7.08 14.48
C THR A 121 5.98 -7.71 13.23
N VAL A 122 6.24 -6.93 12.18
CA VAL A 122 6.94 -7.45 10.99
C VAL A 122 8.36 -7.92 11.34
N ALA A 123 9.09 -7.18 12.20
CA ALA A 123 10.41 -7.58 12.63
C ALA A 123 10.39 -8.85 13.50
N GLU A 124 9.36 -9.03 14.34
CA GLU A 124 9.13 -10.24 15.13
C GLU A 124 8.85 -11.44 14.22
N LEU A 125 7.93 -11.31 13.26
CA LEU A 125 7.62 -12.34 12.28
C LEU A 125 8.85 -12.74 11.44
N ASP A 126 9.66 -11.78 11.01
CA ASP A 126 10.91 -12.05 10.27
C ASP A 126 11.91 -12.86 11.12
N GLY A 127 11.85 -12.73 12.45
CA GLY A 127 12.66 -13.53 13.38
C GLY A 127 12.14 -14.95 13.63
N GLU A 128 10.85 -15.20 13.40
CA GLU A 128 10.20 -16.50 13.62
C GLU A 128 10.31 -17.46 12.42
N ILE A 129 10.61 -16.94 11.22
CA ILE A 129 10.64 -17.72 9.99
C ILE A 129 12.09 -17.94 9.50
N PRO A 130 12.38 -19.06 8.82
CA PRO A 130 13.75 -19.39 8.37
C PRO A 130 14.34 -18.38 7.37
N TYR A 131 13.48 -17.70 6.63
CA TYR A 131 13.85 -16.71 5.62
C TYR A 131 13.00 -15.47 5.83
N ALA A 132 13.58 -14.42 6.37
CA ALA A 132 12.90 -13.15 6.62
C ALA A 132 12.18 -12.65 5.35
N MET A 133 10.89 -12.37 5.46
CA MET A 133 10.06 -11.95 4.31
C MET A 133 10.62 -10.66 3.68
N THR A 134 11.09 -9.73 4.50
CA THR A 134 11.71 -8.48 4.04
C THR A 134 12.95 -8.75 3.20
N THR A 135 13.78 -9.73 3.58
CA THR A 135 14.94 -10.17 2.79
C THR A 135 14.52 -10.80 1.47
N VAL A 136 13.52 -11.68 1.48
CA VAL A 136 13.00 -12.32 0.26
C VAL A 136 12.48 -11.27 -0.73
N VAL A 137 11.71 -10.29 -0.26
CA VAL A 137 11.21 -9.19 -1.09
C VAL A 137 12.36 -8.40 -1.73
N GLU A 138 13.41 -8.10 -0.97
CA GLU A 138 14.57 -7.38 -1.49
C GLU A 138 15.35 -8.20 -2.55
N GLU A 139 15.51 -9.50 -2.34
CA GLU A 139 16.15 -10.38 -3.32
C GLU A 139 15.33 -10.49 -4.61
N VAL A 140 14.00 -10.54 -4.53
CA VAL A 140 13.12 -10.50 -5.70
C VAL A 140 13.26 -9.17 -6.43
N ARG A 141 13.32 -8.04 -5.71
CA ARG A 141 13.55 -6.71 -6.29
C ARG A 141 14.86 -6.67 -7.08
N ARG A 142 15.98 -7.09 -6.47
CA ARG A 142 17.29 -7.16 -7.12
C ARG A 142 17.29 -8.08 -8.35
N ALA A 143 16.57 -9.21 -8.28
CA ALA A 143 16.43 -10.10 -9.42
C ALA A 143 15.68 -9.46 -10.59
N LEU A 144 14.65 -8.63 -10.28
CA LEU A 144 13.89 -7.90 -11.29
C LEU A 144 14.65 -6.69 -11.87
N GLU A 145 15.55 -6.08 -11.10
CA GLU A 145 16.47 -5.05 -11.61
C GLU A 145 17.45 -5.62 -12.64
N ARG A 146 18.00 -6.82 -12.37
CA ARG A 146 18.90 -7.51 -13.32
C ARG A 146 18.18 -7.97 -14.59
N ARG A 147 16.93 -8.41 -14.47
CA ARG A 147 16.09 -8.83 -15.60
C ARG A 147 14.63 -8.61 -15.24
N SER A 148 13.99 -7.64 -15.88
CA SER A 148 12.62 -7.25 -15.56
C SER A 148 11.60 -8.38 -15.80
N MET A 149 10.45 -8.31 -15.12
CA MET A 149 9.34 -9.24 -15.35
C MET A 149 8.95 -9.30 -16.82
N ARG A 150 8.86 -8.14 -17.49
CA ARG A 150 8.57 -8.05 -18.94
C ARG A 150 9.56 -8.85 -19.77
N GLN A 151 10.87 -8.72 -19.50
CA GLN A 151 11.91 -9.46 -20.26
C GLN A 151 11.81 -10.97 -20.04
N ARG A 152 11.44 -11.41 -18.82
CA ARG A 152 11.22 -12.82 -18.50
C ARG A 152 10.01 -13.37 -19.24
N ILE A 153 8.88 -12.66 -19.20
CA ILE A 153 7.65 -13.05 -19.91
C ILE A 153 7.92 -13.14 -21.42
N LEU A 154 8.52 -12.13 -22.02
CA LEU A 154 8.83 -12.14 -23.46
C LEU A 154 9.73 -13.31 -23.87
N HIS A 155 10.67 -13.71 -23.01
CA HIS A 155 11.52 -14.89 -23.28
C HIS A 155 10.69 -16.17 -23.33
N HIS A 156 9.75 -16.37 -22.40
CA HIS A 156 8.88 -17.56 -22.39
C HIS A 156 7.81 -17.53 -23.49
N LEU A 157 7.44 -16.35 -24.01
CA LEU A 157 6.52 -16.24 -25.15
C LEU A 157 7.17 -16.61 -26.50
N VAL A 158 8.49 -16.51 -26.61
CA VAL A 158 9.23 -16.86 -27.86
C VAL A 158 9.49 -18.37 -27.95
N GLU A 159 9.59 -19.06 -26.81
CA GLU A 159 9.69 -20.51 -26.74
C GLU A 159 8.34 -21.08 -26.25
N PRO A 160 7.49 -21.66 -27.14
CA PRO A 160 6.30 -22.35 -26.66
C PRO A 160 6.73 -23.51 -25.74
N PRO A 161 6.00 -23.78 -24.65
CA PRO A 161 6.30 -24.90 -23.77
C PRO A 161 6.28 -26.20 -24.58
N ARG A 162 7.34 -26.99 -24.48
CA ARG A 162 7.45 -28.36 -25.06
C ARG A 162 6.54 -29.32 -24.33
#